data_0022643da84a6eb2bb3ad133232e6047
#
_entry.id   0022643da84a6eb2bb3ad133232e6047
#
_cell.length_a   1.000
_cell.length_b   1.000
_cell.length_c   1.000
_cell.angle_alpha   90.00
_cell.angle_beta   90.00
_cell.angle_gamma   90.00
#
_symmetry.space_group_name_H-M   'P 1'
#
loop_
_entity.id
_entity.type
_entity.pdbx_description
1 polymer ?
#
loop_
_entity_poly.entity_id
_entity_poly.type
_entity_poly.pdbx_seq_one_letter_code
_entity_poly.pdbx_strand_id
1 'polypeptide(L)'
;MDYVLPYIDTSLDINLINKLGQRTSVPTTYLVPKSETTSTLISGSSDLVAVRITSEPLVSYFCENTESALISTSANLQGQKVASNMAELKAYFNESLSYALPPNKYNSEPSIIIDLVTGKRHR
;
A
#
# COMPACT_ATOMS: atom_id res chain seq x y z
N MET A 1 4.48 5.02 -10.56
CA MET A 1 5.50 5.67 -9.70
C MET A 1 5.09 7.09 -9.35
N ASP A 2 4.70 7.89 -10.31
CA ASP A 2 4.42 9.34 -10.17
C ASP A 2 3.33 9.67 -9.15
N TYR A 3 2.34 8.81 -9.03
CA TYR A 3 1.24 8.99 -8.08
C TYR A 3 1.63 8.88 -6.59
N VAL A 4 2.81 8.35 -6.26
CA VAL A 4 3.29 8.28 -4.86
C VAL A 4 4.24 9.40 -4.49
N LEU A 5 4.85 10.08 -5.47
CA LEU A 5 5.83 11.16 -5.24
C LEU A 5 5.28 12.28 -4.33
N PRO A 6 4.01 12.70 -4.43
CA PRO A 6 3.47 13.72 -3.55
C PRO A 6 3.46 13.36 -2.06
N TYR A 7 3.54 12.07 -1.74
CA TYR A 7 3.41 11.56 -0.37
C TYR A 7 4.74 11.22 0.30
N ILE A 8 5.84 11.23 -0.45
CA ILE A 8 7.17 10.88 0.06
C ILE A 8 8.10 12.10 0.03
N ASP A 9 9.12 12.06 0.87
CA ASP A 9 10.19 13.06 0.83
C ASP A 9 11.05 12.86 -0.43
N THR A 10 10.92 13.78 -1.37
CA THR A 10 11.66 13.76 -2.65
C THR A 10 13.08 14.32 -2.54
N SER A 11 13.50 14.78 -1.37
CA SER A 11 14.91 15.17 -1.11
C SER A 11 15.83 13.97 -0.85
N LEU A 12 15.25 12.76 -0.71
CA LEU A 12 16.02 11.53 -0.60
C LEU A 12 16.92 11.28 -1.80
N ASP A 13 17.99 10.53 -1.60
CA ASP A 13 18.86 10.06 -2.68
C ASP A 13 18.03 9.44 -3.81
N ILE A 14 18.27 9.90 -5.04
CA ILE A 14 17.54 9.44 -6.23
C ILE A 14 17.63 7.92 -6.43
N ASN A 15 18.70 7.29 -6.00
CA ASN A 15 18.84 5.82 -6.07
C ASN A 15 17.86 5.13 -5.12
N LEU A 16 17.57 5.72 -3.95
CA LEU A 16 16.55 5.20 -3.04
C LEU A 16 15.15 5.35 -3.64
N ILE A 17 14.85 6.52 -4.24
CA ILE A 17 13.57 6.74 -4.92
C ILE A 17 13.39 5.76 -6.08
N ASN A 18 14.42 5.57 -6.90
CA ASN A 18 14.39 4.63 -8.02
C ASN A 18 14.19 3.18 -7.55
N LYS A 19 14.69 2.83 -6.37
CA LYS A 19 14.49 1.50 -5.78
C LYS A 19 13.00 1.16 -5.54
N LEU A 20 12.15 2.15 -5.27
CA LEU A 20 10.71 1.93 -5.12
C LEU A 20 10.07 1.34 -6.39
N GLY A 21 10.53 1.76 -7.57
CA GLY A 21 10.03 1.29 -8.86
C GLY A 21 10.60 -0.05 -9.32
N GLN A 22 11.61 -0.58 -8.63
CA GLN A 22 12.24 -1.84 -9.01
C GLN A 22 11.33 -3.03 -8.72
N ARG A 23 11.30 -3.98 -9.66
CA ARG A 23 10.59 -5.25 -9.45
C ARG A 23 11.31 -6.08 -8.40
N THR A 24 10.56 -6.59 -7.45
CA THR A 24 11.03 -7.49 -6.41
C THR A 24 10.48 -8.90 -6.65
N SER A 25 11.23 -9.94 -6.26
CA SER A 25 10.80 -11.34 -6.38
C SER A 25 9.62 -11.69 -5.47
N VAL A 26 9.47 -10.93 -4.39
CA VAL A 26 8.34 -11.04 -3.45
C VAL A 26 7.66 -9.68 -3.31
N PRO A 27 6.35 -9.64 -3.07
CA PRO A 27 5.65 -8.39 -2.85
C PRO A 27 6.30 -7.59 -1.71
N THR A 28 6.76 -6.38 -2.00
CA THR A 28 7.49 -5.55 -1.04
C THR A 28 6.77 -4.22 -0.82
N THR A 29 6.62 -3.85 0.43
CA THR A 29 6.17 -2.54 0.87
C THR A 29 7.35 -1.83 1.52
N TYR A 30 7.63 -0.61 1.10
CA TYR A 30 8.68 0.21 1.69
C TYR A 30 8.10 1.22 2.66
N LEU A 31 8.73 1.36 3.82
CA LEU A 31 8.53 2.50 4.71
C LEU A 31 9.46 3.62 4.24
N VAL A 32 8.88 4.74 3.86
CA VAL A 32 9.58 5.87 3.22
C VAL A 32 9.33 7.11 4.06
N PRO A 33 10.33 7.96 4.31
CA PRO A 33 10.11 9.28 4.87
C PRO A 33 8.99 10.00 4.12
N LYS A 34 8.00 10.50 4.86
CA LYS A 34 6.84 11.20 4.28
C LYS A 34 7.20 12.63 3.88
N SER A 35 6.48 13.16 2.88
CA SER A 35 6.55 14.60 2.61
C SER A 35 5.88 15.39 3.74
N GLU A 36 6.25 16.65 3.91
CA GLU A 36 5.65 17.55 4.91
C GLU A 36 4.14 17.74 4.71
N THR A 37 3.66 17.58 3.47
CA THR A 37 2.25 17.73 3.11
C THR A 37 1.43 16.44 3.27
N THR A 38 2.07 15.32 3.59
CA THR A 38 1.38 14.04 3.76
C THR A 38 0.49 14.06 5.00
N SER A 39 -0.81 13.86 4.77
CA SER A 39 -1.83 13.84 5.83
C SER A 39 -1.55 12.76 6.88
N THR A 40 -1.78 13.10 8.14
CA THR A 40 -1.76 12.14 9.26
C THR A 40 -2.83 11.06 9.14
N LEU A 41 -3.87 11.26 8.33
CA LEU A 41 -4.83 10.21 7.99
C LEU A 41 -4.19 9.05 7.22
N ILE A 42 -3.07 9.30 6.51
CA ILE A 42 -2.32 8.29 5.75
C ILE A 42 -1.20 7.68 6.59
N SER A 43 -0.43 8.52 7.29
CA SER A 43 0.77 8.10 8.03
C SER A 43 0.53 7.80 9.52
N GLY A 44 -0.62 8.19 10.07
CA GLY A 44 -0.82 8.19 11.50
C GLY A 44 0.14 9.16 12.19
N SER A 45 0.72 8.76 13.31
CA SER A 45 1.76 9.50 14.03
C SER A 45 3.18 9.21 13.53
N SER A 46 3.32 8.40 12.47
CA SER A 46 4.63 8.03 11.91
C SER A 46 5.19 9.13 11.02
N ASP A 47 6.51 9.27 11.01
CA ASP A 47 7.24 10.09 10.02
C ASP A 47 7.50 9.32 8.72
N LEU A 48 7.07 8.06 8.67
CA LEU A 48 7.17 7.21 7.48
C LEU A 48 5.77 6.94 6.90
N VAL A 49 5.71 6.81 5.59
CA VAL A 49 4.54 6.32 4.85
C VAL A 49 4.87 4.98 4.22
N ALA A 50 3.91 4.04 4.25
CA ALA A 50 4.06 2.73 3.64
C ALA A 50 3.68 2.80 2.15
N VAL A 51 4.63 2.56 1.27
CA VAL A 51 4.48 2.63 -0.18
C VAL A 51 4.72 1.26 -0.81
N ARG A 52 3.83 0.86 -1.70
CA ARG A 52 4.01 -0.32 -2.54
C ARG A 52 3.74 0.03 -4.00
N ILE A 53 4.74 -0.20 -4.84
CA ILE A 53 4.57 -0.12 -6.30
C ILE A 53 4.20 -1.52 -6.80
N THR A 54 3.20 -1.60 -7.62
CA THR A 54 2.69 -2.86 -8.16
C THR A 54 2.33 -2.70 -9.64
N SER A 55 2.46 -3.79 -10.39
CA SER A 55 2.00 -3.89 -11.77
C SER A 55 0.68 -4.69 -11.89
N GLU A 56 -0.04 -4.84 -10.78
CA GLU A 56 -1.34 -5.50 -10.80
C GLU A 56 -2.31 -4.66 -11.66
N PRO A 57 -2.92 -5.25 -12.70
CA PRO A 57 -3.67 -4.47 -13.71
C PRO A 57 -4.82 -3.65 -13.15
N LEU A 58 -5.55 -4.19 -12.17
CA LEU A 58 -6.69 -3.50 -11.57
C LEU A 58 -6.26 -2.29 -10.75
N VAL A 59 -5.16 -2.42 -9.99
CA VAL A 59 -4.60 -1.31 -9.23
C VAL A 59 -4.09 -0.22 -10.17
N SER A 60 -3.38 -0.61 -11.23
CA SER A 60 -2.91 0.33 -12.27
C SER A 60 -4.08 1.07 -12.91
N TYR A 61 -5.12 0.34 -13.31
CA TYR A 61 -6.34 0.92 -13.88
C TYR A 61 -6.96 1.98 -12.97
N PHE A 62 -7.10 1.70 -11.67
CA PHE A 62 -7.66 2.67 -10.73
C PHE A 62 -6.75 3.88 -10.55
N CYS A 63 -5.44 3.68 -10.37
CA CYS A 63 -4.49 4.80 -10.23
C CYS A 63 -4.50 5.71 -11.46
N GLU A 64 -4.55 5.15 -12.66
CA GLU A 64 -4.58 5.91 -13.92
C GLU A 64 -5.88 6.70 -14.08
N ASN A 65 -7.04 6.09 -13.78
CA ASN A 65 -8.33 6.75 -13.93
C ASN A 65 -8.62 7.79 -12.84
N THR A 66 -8.00 7.67 -11.67
CA THR A 66 -8.13 8.66 -10.60
C THR A 66 -6.97 9.65 -10.55
N GLU A 67 -5.96 9.47 -11.40
CA GLU A 67 -4.70 10.22 -11.40
C GLU A 67 -4.08 10.32 -10.01
N SER A 68 -4.19 9.25 -9.20
CA SER A 68 -3.81 9.23 -7.79
C SER A 68 -3.31 7.86 -7.33
N ALA A 69 -2.53 7.86 -6.25
CA ALA A 69 -2.25 6.64 -5.51
C ALA A 69 -3.51 6.16 -4.78
N LEU A 70 -3.60 4.85 -4.56
CA LEU A 70 -4.67 4.24 -3.77
C LEU A 70 -4.22 4.03 -2.33
N ILE A 71 -5.10 4.34 -1.38
CA ILE A 71 -4.93 3.91 0.01
C ILE A 71 -5.37 2.46 0.10
N SER A 72 -4.47 1.60 0.59
CA SER A 72 -4.72 0.18 0.74
C SER A 72 -4.56 -0.25 2.19
N THR A 73 -5.55 -0.96 2.69
CA THR A 73 -5.53 -1.55 4.04
C THR A 73 -5.86 -3.04 3.96
N SER A 74 -5.57 -3.78 5.04
CA SER A 74 -6.03 -5.16 5.15
C SER A 74 -7.55 -5.20 5.37
N ALA A 75 -8.20 -6.19 4.78
CA ALA A 75 -9.65 -6.38 4.87
C ALA A 75 -10.05 -7.06 6.18
N ASN A 76 -9.86 -6.37 7.32
CA ASN A 76 -10.21 -6.85 8.66
C ASN A 76 -10.53 -5.68 9.59
N LEU A 77 -11.31 -5.96 10.61
CA LEU A 77 -11.40 -5.08 11.78
C LEU A 77 -10.13 -5.22 12.61
N GLN A 78 -9.77 -4.17 13.34
CA GLN A 78 -8.56 -4.16 14.17
C GLN A 78 -8.53 -5.36 15.12
N GLY A 79 -7.43 -6.12 15.10
CA GLY A 79 -7.25 -7.32 15.91
C GLY A 79 -7.92 -8.58 15.40
N GLN A 80 -8.68 -8.51 14.31
CA GLN A 80 -9.31 -9.66 13.66
C GLN A 80 -8.44 -10.23 12.53
N LYS A 81 -8.72 -11.47 12.11
CA LYS A 81 -8.10 -12.04 10.91
C LYS A 81 -8.57 -11.32 9.66
N VAL A 82 -7.73 -11.29 8.64
CA VAL A 82 -8.12 -10.78 7.32
C VAL A 82 -9.24 -11.64 6.75
N ALA A 83 -10.28 -11.00 6.20
CA ALA A 83 -11.37 -11.70 5.52
C ALA A 83 -10.83 -12.57 4.37
N SER A 84 -11.17 -13.84 4.37
CA SER A 84 -10.72 -14.82 3.38
C SER A 84 -11.73 -15.06 2.27
N ASN A 85 -12.94 -14.56 2.42
CA ASN A 85 -14.03 -14.70 1.47
C ASN A 85 -15.02 -13.52 1.57
N MET A 86 -15.94 -13.46 0.60
CA MET A 86 -16.92 -12.38 0.51
C MET A 86 -17.89 -12.34 1.70
N ALA A 87 -18.22 -13.51 2.29
CA ALA A 87 -19.13 -13.55 3.43
C ALA A 87 -18.49 -12.93 4.69
N GLU A 88 -17.22 -13.25 4.95
CA GLU A 88 -16.45 -12.63 6.03
C GLU A 88 -16.25 -11.14 5.80
N LEU A 89 -15.95 -10.73 4.57
CA LEU A 89 -15.82 -9.32 4.22
C LEU A 89 -17.11 -8.55 4.51
N LYS A 90 -18.24 -9.10 4.09
CA LYS A 90 -19.56 -8.52 4.39
C LYS A 90 -19.87 -8.52 5.88
N ALA A 91 -19.50 -9.58 6.62
CA ALA A 91 -19.71 -9.64 8.05
C ALA A 91 -18.92 -8.56 8.81
N TYR A 92 -17.72 -8.20 8.33
CA TYR A 92 -16.90 -7.15 8.94
C TYR A 92 -17.40 -5.74 8.60
N PHE A 93 -17.77 -5.50 7.35
CA PHE A 93 -17.94 -4.13 6.84
C PHE A 93 -19.36 -3.84 6.36
N ASN A 94 -20.17 -4.85 6.10
CA ASN A 94 -21.58 -4.74 5.70
C ASN A 94 -21.83 -3.56 4.72
N GLU A 95 -22.70 -2.65 5.11
CA GLU A 95 -23.09 -1.47 4.30
C GLU A 95 -22.03 -0.37 4.24
N SER A 96 -20.92 -0.51 4.99
CA SER A 96 -19.80 0.44 4.92
C SER A 96 -18.99 0.33 3.62
N LEU A 97 -19.20 -0.75 2.83
CA LEU A 97 -18.55 -0.92 1.54
C LEU A 97 -19.42 -0.36 0.43
N SER A 98 -18.92 0.61 -0.30
CA SER A 98 -19.59 1.11 -1.50
C SER A 98 -19.60 0.07 -2.62
N TYR A 99 -18.53 -0.73 -2.70
CA TYR A 99 -18.39 -1.78 -3.72
C TYR A 99 -17.43 -2.87 -3.25
N ALA A 100 -17.66 -4.11 -3.68
CA ALA A 100 -16.74 -5.21 -3.48
C ALA A 100 -16.58 -6.00 -4.79
N LEU A 101 -15.35 -6.16 -5.23
CA LEU A 101 -15.04 -6.99 -6.39
C LEU A 101 -15.11 -8.48 -6.02
N PRO A 102 -15.50 -9.34 -6.97
CA PRO A 102 -15.42 -10.77 -6.77
C PRO A 102 -13.98 -11.17 -6.36
N PRO A 103 -13.82 -12.06 -5.37
CA PRO A 103 -12.49 -12.47 -4.93
C PRO A 103 -11.76 -13.17 -6.06
N ASN A 104 -10.52 -12.77 -6.29
CA ASN A 104 -9.61 -13.48 -7.17
C ASN A 104 -8.67 -14.37 -6.34
N LYS A 105 -8.25 -15.51 -6.88
CA LYS A 105 -7.28 -16.37 -6.21
C LYS A 105 -5.88 -15.80 -6.41
N TYR A 106 -5.44 -14.99 -5.49
CA TYR A 106 -4.05 -14.57 -5.42
C TYR A 106 -3.31 -15.52 -4.47
N ASN A 107 -2.40 -16.32 -5.00
CA ASN A 107 -1.49 -17.14 -4.19
C ASN A 107 -0.34 -16.28 -3.66
N SER A 108 -0.64 -15.13 -3.08
CA SER A 108 0.37 -14.21 -2.58
C SER A 108 0.30 -14.10 -1.07
N GLU A 109 1.43 -14.33 -0.44
CA GLU A 109 1.61 -13.95 0.95
C GLU A 109 1.57 -12.43 1.13
N PRO A 110 1.28 -11.94 2.33
CA PRO A 110 1.40 -10.52 2.63
C PRO A 110 2.79 -10.00 2.24
N SER A 111 2.84 -8.76 1.75
CA SER A 111 4.12 -8.13 1.39
C SER A 111 5.09 -8.10 2.56
N ILE A 112 6.37 -8.30 2.31
CA ILE A 112 7.40 -7.96 3.27
C ILE A 112 7.44 -6.44 3.44
N ILE A 113 7.83 -5.97 4.63
CA ILE A 113 7.95 -4.54 4.94
C ILE A 113 9.41 -4.23 5.21
N ILE A 114 9.96 -3.27 4.45
CA ILE A 114 11.37 -2.86 4.52
C ILE A 114 11.42 -1.35 4.68
N ASP A 115 12.21 -0.87 5.62
CA ASP A 115 12.58 0.54 5.69
C ASP A 115 13.49 0.87 4.50
N LEU A 116 13.10 1.86 3.70
CA LEU A 116 13.80 2.19 2.45
C LEU A 116 15.20 2.71 2.69
N VAL A 117 15.39 3.52 3.73
CA VAL A 117 16.65 4.22 4.03
C VAL A 117 17.62 3.28 4.72
N THR A 118 17.17 2.57 5.76
CA THR A 118 18.04 1.71 6.57
C THR A 118 18.17 0.29 6.02
N GLY A 119 17.28 -0.14 5.15
CA GLY A 119 17.20 -1.51 4.66
C GLY A 119 16.66 -2.51 5.70
N LYS A 120 16.27 -2.04 6.88
CA LYS A 120 15.76 -2.92 7.95
C LYS A 120 14.43 -3.55 7.56
N ARG A 121 14.35 -4.88 7.67
CA ARG A 121 13.11 -5.63 7.48
C ARG A 121 12.28 -5.64 8.76
N HIS A 122 11.00 -5.31 8.66
CA HIS A 122 10.03 -5.30 9.76
C HIS A 122 9.07 -6.50 9.73
N ARG A 123 8.84 -7.05 8.53
CA ARG A 123 8.04 -8.26 8.31
C ARG A 123 8.57 -9.04 7.11
#